data_69d3c8b69ed6e6965f3dd6a98969d0f3
#
_entry.id   69d3c8b69ed6e6965f3dd6a98969d0f3
#
_cell.length_a   1.000
_cell.length_b   1.000
_cell.length_c   1.000
_cell.angle_alpha   90.00
_cell.angle_beta   90.00
_cell.angle_gamma   90.00
#
_symmetry.space_group_name_H-M   'P 1'
#
loop_
_entity.id
_entity.type
_entity.pdbx_description
1 polymer ?
#
loop_
_entity_poly.entity_id
_entity_poly.type
_entity_poly.pdbx_seq_one_letter_code
_entity_poly.pdbx_strand_id
1 'polypeptide(L)'
;MQIKKVKRRRSDTKVVTKEGRLLKFLRESRSLSMRQAGRLIGKSDAIINHAENGRLDLTPQLILSLLHAYGYTFEQWEKMLSNEFSVPQHTLSECIEILKRLEPSKLKTIKNILESF
;
A
#
# COMPACT_ATOMS: atom_id res chain seq x y z
N MET A 1 7.71 -39.82 -14.68
CA MET A 1 6.67 -39.06 -14.84
C MET A 1 6.99 -37.68 -14.64
N GLN A 2 6.50 -37.00 -15.31
CA GLN A 2 6.80 -35.75 -15.19
C GLN A 2 5.90 -35.14 -14.29
N ILE A 3 6.36 -34.39 -13.55
CA ILE A 3 5.61 -33.70 -12.72
C ILE A 3 4.96 -32.72 -13.49
N LYS A 4 3.75 -32.85 -13.53
CA LYS A 4 3.07 -31.92 -14.14
C LYS A 4 3.21 -30.67 -13.52
N LYS A 5 3.65 -29.76 -14.18
CA LYS A 5 3.65 -28.49 -13.71
C LYS A 5 2.31 -28.07 -13.62
N VAL A 6 1.81 -27.97 -12.51
CA VAL A 6 0.49 -27.49 -12.29
C VAL A 6 0.50 -26.03 -12.61
N LYS A 7 -0.33 -25.65 -13.53
CA LYS A 7 -0.42 -24.29 -13.86
C LYS A 7 -1.03 -23.57 -12.72
N ARG A 8 -0.33 -22.71 -12.09
CA ARG A 8 -0.86 -21.98 -10.95
C ARG A 8 -1.79 -20.89 -11.40
N ARG A 9 -2.84 -20.70 -10.66
CA ARG A 9 -3.71 -19.58 -10.89
C ARG A 9 -3.02 -18.38 -10.31
N ARG A 10 -3.39 -17.20 -10.72
CA ARG A 10 -2.82 -15.99 -10.16
C ARG A 10 -2.96 -15.92 -8.65
N SER A 11 -4.10 -16.38 -8.15
CA SER A 11 -4.31 -16.38 -6.70
C SER A 11 -3.33 -17.29 -5.98
N ASP A 12 -2.87 -18.35 -6.66
CA ASP A 12 -1.95 -19.28 -6.03
C ASP A 12 -0.51 -18.78 -6.06
N THR A 13 -0.23 -17.76 -6.88
CA THR A 13 1.09 -17.22 -6.99
C THR A 13 1.21 -15.85 -6.35
N LYS A 14 0.32 -15.57 -5.41
CA LYS A 14 0.35 -14.30 -4.74
C LYS A 14 1.68 -14.06 -4.05
N VAL A 15 2.32 -12.97 -4.40
CA VAL A 15 3.55 -12.54 -3.76
C VAL A 15 3.35 -11.10 -3.39
N VAL A 16 3.25 -10.83 -2.10
CA VAL A 16 3.05 -9.47 -1.65
C VAL A 16 4.39 -8.75 -1.73
N THR A 17 4.47 -7.76 -2.59
CA THR A 17 5.69 -7.00 -2.81
C THR A 17 5.70 -5.78 -1.88
N LYS A 18 6.86 -5.14 -1.76
CA LYS A 18 6.93 -3.91 -0.97
C LYS A 18 6.11 -2.81 -1.63
N GLU A 19 6.05 -2.80 -2.96
CA GLU A 19 5.22 -1.83 -3.68
C GLU A 19 3.75 -2.03 -3.35
N GLY A 20 3.30 -3.27 -3.35
CA GLY A 20 1.90 -3.58 -3.03
C GLY A 20 1.57 -3.22 -1.59
N ARG A 21 2.47 -3.52 -0.66
CA ARG A 21 2.26 -3.16 0.74
C ARG A 21 2.20 -1.65 0.92
N LEU A 22 3.06 -0.92 0.22
CA LEU A 22 3.05 0.53 0.32
C LEU A 22 1.77 1.09 -0.26
N LEU A 23 1.30 0.58 -1.40
CA LEU A 23 0.04 1.02 -1.98
C LEU A 23 -1.11 0.82 -1.00
N LYS A 24 -1.13 -0.32 -0.33
CA LYS A 24 -2.16 -0.59 0.66
C LYS A 24 -2.07 0.40 1.82
N PHE A 25 -0.88 0.65 2.29
CA PHE A 25 -0.67 1.61 3.37
C PHE A 25 -1.17 3.00 2.97
N LEU A 26 -0.82 3.45 1.77
CA LEU A 26 -1.23 4.77 1.30
C LEU A 26 -2.74 4.87 1.15
N ARG A 27 -3.38 3.81 0.64
CA ARG A 27 -4.83 3.77 0.53
C ARG A 27 -5.48 3.87 1.91
N GLU A 28 -4.99 3.07 2.84
CA GLU A 28 -5.55 3.04 4.19
C GLU A 28 -5.28 4.33 4.94
N SER A 29 -4.17 5.00 4.65
CA SER A 29 -3.87 6.29 5.27
C SER A 29 -4.90 7.35 4.89
N ARG A 30 -5.60 7.16 3.78
CA ARG A 30 -6.66 8.06 3.35
C ARG A 30 -8.04 7.52 3.70
N SER A 31 -8.09 6.42 4.46
CA SER A 31 -9.35 5.79 4.87
C SER A 31 -10.22 5.38 3.68
N LEU A 32 -9.57 4.93 2.60
CA LEU A 32 -10.28 4.49 1.41
C LEU A 32 -10.41 2.99 1.38
N SER A 33 -11.61 2.51 1.04
CA SER A 33 -11.79 1.08 0.80
C SER A 33 -11.25 0.76 -0.59
N MET A 34 -11.09 -0.52 -0.90
CA MET A 34 -10.67 -0.93 -2.23
C MET A 34 -11.68 -0.47 -3.29
N ARG A 35 -12.96 -0.53 -2.95
CA ARG A 35 -14.01 -0.08 -3.87
C ARG A 35 -13.91 1.40 -4.15
N GLN A 36 -13.69 2.20 -3.10
CA GLN A 36 -13.55 3.64 -3.26
C GLN A 36 -12.30 3.98 -4.09
N ALA A 37 -11.20 3.31 -3.80
CA ALA A 37 -9.97 3.51 -4.56
C ALA A 37 -10.16 3.16 -6.03
N GLY A 38 -10.83 2.05 -6.30
CA GLY A 38 -11.13 1.64 -7.67
C GLY A 38 -11.93 2.69 -8.40
N ARG A 39 -12.94 3.25 -7.74
CA ARG A 39 -13.76 4.29 -8.35
C ARG A 39 -12.94 5.51 -8.73
N LEU A 40 -12.01 5.89 -7.88
CA LEU A 40 -11.20 7.07 -8.14
C LEU A 40 -10.33 6.94 -9.40
N ILE A 41 -9.95 5.73 -9.75
CA ILE A 41 -9.13 5.52 -10.94
C ILE A 41 -9.92 4.88 -12.08
N GLY A 42 -11.24 4.74 -11.92
CA GLY A 42 -12.08 4.15 -12.97
C GLY A 42 -11.88 2.67 -13.16
N LYS A 43 -11.54 1.95 -12.10
CA LYS A 43 -11.30 0.51 -12.15
C LYS A 43 -12.12 -0.20 -11.08
N SER A 44 -12.11 -1.52 -11.12
CA SER A 44 -12.83 -2.30 -10.14
C SER A 44 -12.01 -2.44 -8.85
N ASP A 45 -12.66 -2.84 -7.77
CA ASP A 45 -11.97 -3.12 -6.53
C ASP A 45 -11.04 -4.32 -6.68
N ALA A 46 -11.33 -5.24 -7.60
CA ALA A 46 -10.46 -6.38 -7.84
C ALA A 46 -9.08 -5.94 -8.32
N ILE A 47 -9.01 -4.87 -9.12
CA ILE A 47 -7.73 -4.35 -9.58
C ILE A 47 -6.91 -3.85 -8.38
N ILE A 48 -7.55 -3.17 -7.45
CA ILE A 48 -6.86 -2.67 -6.25
C ILE A 48 -6.34 -3.85 -5.43
N ASN A 49 -7.19 -4.85 -5.24
CA ASN A 49 -6.81 -6.05 -4.49
C ASN A 49 -5.61 -6.74 -5.14
N HIS A 50 -5.65 -6.92 -6.45
CA HIS A 50 -4.56 -7.60 -7.16
C HIS A 50 -3.27 -6.78 -7.13
N ALA A 51 -3.38 -5.47 -7.24
CA ALA A 51 -2.21 -4.60 -7.17
C ALA A 51 -1.53 -4.70 -5.80
N GLU A 52 -2.31 -4.70 -4.75
CA GLU A 52 -1.76 -4.73 -3.39
C GLU A 52 -1.22 -6.11 -2.99
N ASN A 53 -1.74 -7.14 -3.62
CA ASN A 53 -1.38 -8.51 -3.25
C ASN A 53 -0.46 -9.22 -4.24
N GLY A 54 0.11 -8.48 -5.17
CA GLY A 54 1.11 -9.05 -6.07
C GLY A 54 0.55 -9.99 -7.12
N ARG A 55 -0.72 -9.85 -7.45
CA ARG A 55 -1.36 -10.72 -8.43
C ARG A 55 -1.43 -10.13 -9.83
N LEU A 56 -0.90 -8.93 -10.01
CA LEU A 56 -0.79 -8.35 -11.32
C LEU A 56 0.46 -7.48 -11.35
N ASP A 57 0.98 -7.24 -12.55
CA ASP A 57 2.15 -6.40 -12.69
C ASP A 57 1.76 -4.95 -12.52
N LEU A 58 2.53 -4.24 -11.70
CA LEU A 58 2.26 -2.82 -11.49
C LEU A 58 2.92 -2.02 -12.60
N THR A 59 2.13 -1.45 -13.46
CA THR A 59 2.66 -0.59 -14.52
C THR A 59 2.86 0.81 -13.97
N PRO A 60 3.75 1.60 -14.58
CA PRO A 60 3.93 2.98 -14.14
C PRO A 60 2.64 3.78 -14.18
N GLN A 61 1.79 3.54 -15.19
CA GLN A 61 0.53 4.25 -15.30
C GLN A 61 -0.40 3.92 -14.13
N LEU A 62 -0.46 2.65 -13.74
CA LEU A 62 -1.31 2.25 -12.62
C LEU A 62 -0.81 2.88 -11.33
N ILE A 63 0.50 2.83 -11.10
CA ILE A 63 1.09 3.42 -9.90
C ILE A 63 0.78 4.91 -9.85
N LEU A 64 1.00 5.63 -10.95
CA LEU A 64 0.75 7.07 -10.97
C LEU A 64 -0.72 7.39 -10.75
N SER A 65 -1.62 6.58 -11.32
CA SER A 65 -3.05 6.77 -11.11
C SER A 65 -3.43 6.61 -9.64
N LEU A 66 -2.88 5.59 -9.00
CA LEU A 66 -3.17 5.33 -7.59
C LEU A 66 -2.57 6.42 -6.71
N LEU A 67 -1.36 6.84 -6.97
CA LEU A 67 -0.74 7.91 -6.20
C LEU A 67 -1.54 9.20 -6.32
N HIS A 68 -1.96 9.53 -7.53
CA HIS A 68 -2.77 10.71 -7.74
C HIS A 68 -4.09 10.62 -6.96
N ALA A 69 -4.72 9.46 -7.01
CA ALA A 69 -5.97 9.25 -6.28
C ALA A 69 -5.78 9.38 -4.77
N TYR A 70 -4.64 8.94 -4.27
CA TYR A 70 -4.37 8.98 -2.83
C TYR A 70 -3.72 10.30 -2.38
N GLY A 71 -3.36 11.16 -3.32
CA GLY A 71 -2.80 12.46 -2.97
C GLY A 71 -1.32 12.43 -2.62
N TYR A 72 -0.57 11.55 -3.26
CA TYR A 72 0.87 11.46 -3.05
C TYR A 72 1.61 11.71 -4.35
N THR A 73 2.83 12.25 -4.24
CA THR A 73 3.66 12.48 -5.41
C THR A 73 4.54 11.26 -5.66
N PHE A 74 5.05 11.15 -6.89
CA PHE A 74 5.95 10.07 -7.23
C PHE A 74 7.25 10.17 -6.43
N GLU A 75 7.68 11.38 -6.12
CA GLU A 75 8.86 11.59 -5.31
C GLU A 75 8.68 11.03 -3.90
N GLN A 76 7.51 11.27 -3.31
CA GLN A 76 7.18 10.71 -2.00
C GLN A 76 7.16 9.18 -2.06
N TRP A 77 6.61 8.64 -3.14
CA TRP A 77 6.57 7.20 -3.35
C TRP A 77 7.97 6.59 -3.37
N GLU A 78 8.87 7.19 -4.14
CA GLU A 78 10.23 6.69 -4.23
C GLU A 78 10.94 6.75 -2.90
N LYS A 79 10.75 7.82 -2.15
CA LYS A 79 11.36 7.94 -0.84
C LYS A 79 10.85 6.89 0.12
N MET A 80 9.56 6.66 0.12
CA MET A 80 8.96 5.67 1.00
C MET A 80 9.41 4.26 0.65
N LEU A 81 9.55 3.96 -0.64
CA LEU A 81 10.04 2.65 -1.06
C LEU A 81 11.48 2.43 -0.61
N SER A 82 12.33 3.43 -0.76
CA SER A 82 13.73 3.27 -0.42
C SER A 82 13.95 3.11 1.06
N ASN A 83 13.03 3.57 1.90
CA ASN A 83 13.16 3.49 3.34
C ASN A 83 12.31 2.40 4.00
N GLU A 84 11.61 1.63 3.20
CA GLU A 84 10.61 0.72 3.74
C GLU A 84 11.14 -0.30 4.73
N PHE A 85 12.30 -0.85 4.46
CA PHE A 85 12.81 -1.93 5.29
C PHE A 85 13.91 -1.52 6.25
N SER A 86 14.19 -0.23 6.34
CA SER A 86 15.25 0.23 7.19
C SER A 86 14.75 1.40 8.01
N VAL A 87 14.41 1.14 9.26
CA VAL A 87 13.91 2.18 10.14
C VAL A 87 14.95 2.45 11.20
N PRO A 88 15.78 3.48 11.03
CA PRO A 88 16.77 3.84 12.02
C PRO A 88 16.09 4.27 13.32
N GLN A 89 16.79 4.13 14.42
CA GLN A 89 16.26 4.50 15.73
C GLN A 89 15.77 5.94 15.78
N HIS A 90 16.48 6.85 15.14
CA HIS A 90 16.08 8.25 15.14
C HIS A 90 14.76 8.48 14.39
N THR A 91 14.50 7.68 13.35
CA THR A 91 13.22 7.77 12.63
C THR A 91 12.06 7.38 13.54
N LEU A 92 12.25 6.34 14.33
CA LEU A 92 11.22 5.93 15.28
C LEU A 92 10.97 7.04 16.29
N SER A 93 12.03 7.63 16.82
CA SER A 93 11.91 8.73 17.77
C SER A 93 11.18 9.93 17.18
N GLU A 94 11.49 10.24 15.93
CA GLU A 94 10.81 11.34 15.23
C GLU A 94 9.32 11.03 15.05
N CYS A 95 8.97 9.80 14.72
CA CYS A 95 7.57 9.41 14.59
C CYS A 95 6.83 9.58 15.91
N ILE A 96 7.45 9.17 17.01
CA ILE A 96 6.86 9.32 18.34
C ILE A 96 6.61 10.79 18.66
N GLU A 97 7.56 11.65 18.34
CA GLU A 97 7.39 13.07 18.58
C GLU A 97 6.27 13.67 17.76
N ILE A 98 6.14 13.25 16.51
CA ILE A 98 5.05 13.70 15.65
C ILE A 98 3.71 13.23 16.22
N LEU A 99 3.64 11.97 16.64
CA LEU A 99 2.41 11.40 17.19
C LEU A 99 1.97 12.14 18.45
N LYS A 100 2.91 12.58 19.27
CA LYS A 100 2.59 13.30 20.50
C LYS A 100 1.92 14.64 20.24
N ARG A 101 2.11 15.21 19.05
CA ARG A 101 1.51 16.50 18.71
C ARG A 101 0.17 16.39 18.04
N LEU A 102 -0.28 15.17 17.70
CA LEU A 102 -1.53 14.99 16.99
C LEU A 102 -2.72 15.04 17.93
N GLU A 103 -3.84 15.49 17.37
CA GLU A 103 -5.09 15.49 18.11
C GLU A 103 -5.52 14.06 18.40
N PRO A 104 -6.24 13.81 19.49
CA PRO A 104 -6.67 12.45 19.83
C PRO A 104 -7.44 11.73 18.74
N SER A 105 -8.26 12.46 17.97
CA SER A 105 -9.02 11.83 16.88
C SER A 105 -8.09 11.30 15.79
N LYS A 106 -7.04 12.05 15.48
CA LYS A 106 -6.07 11.62 14.48
C LYS A 106 -5.24 10.46 14.97
N LEU A 107 -4.88 10.47 16.26
CA LEU A 107 -4.15 9.35 16.85
C LEU A 107 -4.95 8.08 16.77
N LYS A 108 -6.24 8.16 17.03
CA LYS A 108 -7.12 7.00 16.98
C LYS A 108 -7.17 6.43 15.57
N THR A 109 -7.25 7.30 14.58
CA THR A 109 -7.25 6.88 13.18
C THR A 109 -5.96 6.17 12.82
N ILE A 110 -4.82 6.74 13.21
CA ILE A 110 -3.52 6.15 12.95
C ILE A 110 -3.39 4.80 13.63
N LYS A 111 -3.85 4.70 14.87
CA LYS A 111 -3.82 3.43 15.59
C LYS A 111 -4.59 2.36 14.84
N ASN A 112 -5.78 2.70 14.36
CA ASN A 112 -6.60 1.76 13.62
C ASN A 112 -5.91 1.30 12.33
N ILE A 113 -5.25 2.22 11.64
CA ILE A 113 -4.52 1.88 10.42
C ILE A 113 -3.38 0.92 10.75
N LEU A 114 -2.61 1.24 11.79
CA LEU A 114 -1.47 0.40 12.16
C LEU A 114 -1.91 -0.99 12.60
N GLU A 115 -3.02 -1.08 13.29
CA GLU A 115 -3.53 -2.38 13.73
C GLU A 115 -4.06 -3.23 12.58
N SER A 116 -4.35 -2.62 11.43
CA SER A 116 -4.85 -3.34 10.27
C SER A 116 -3.72 -4.00 9.48
N PHE A 117 -2.49 -3.70 9.81
CA PHE A 117 -1.37 -4.37 9.21
C PHE A 117 -0.97 -5.57 10.06
#